data_7b223058b0092a728fa9b076cb60e325
#
_entry.id   7b223058b0092a728fa9b076cb60e325
#
_cell.length_a   1.000
_cell.length_b   1.000
_cell.length_c   1.000
_cell.angle_alpha   90.00
_cell.angle_beta   90.00
_cell.angle_gamma   90.00
#
_symmetry.space_group_name_H-M   'P 1'
#
loop_
_entity.id
_entity.type
_entity.pdbx_description
1 polymer ?
#
loop_
_entity_poly.entity_id
_entity_poly.type
_entity_poly.pdbx_seq_one_letter_code
_entity_poly.pdbx_strand_id
1 'polypeptide(L)'
;MPLKEHKAGLAPIDRTGPKPPGTAGTGRGTAVGAWIGTAVRIGLAVVWAWAGLAKISDPQAAAQAVRVYRILPEALVKPFGYGLPFLEIALALLLLVGLGTRIAAVLSAVLLLVYIASIASVWARGISIDCGCFGGGGAVAASQTSYWQEILRDCGFLLLAGWLVWRPKTRLSLDGWLAA
;
A
#
# COMPACT_ATOMS: atom_id res chain seq x y z
N MET A 1 44.01 45.28 -61.47
CA MET A 1 44.07 45.51 -60.01
C MET A 1 42.89 44.81 -59.34
N PRO A 2 43.11 43.66 -58.71
CA PRO A 2 42.00 42.99 -58.02
C PRO A 2 41.91 43.39 -56.54
N LEU A 3 40.77 43.80 -56.12
CA LEU A 3 40.44 44.13 -54.75
C LEU A 3 40.46 42.86 -53.87
N LYS A 4 41.30 42.85 -52.84
CA LYS A 4 41.36 41.81 -51.81
C LYS A 4 40.16 41.97 -50.85
N GLU A 5 39.21 41.07 -50.93
CA GLU A 5 38.12 40.92 -49.94
C GLU A 5 38.72 40.41 -48.62
N HIS A 6 38.63 41.26 -47.60
CA HIS A 6 39.05 40.93 -46.25
C HIS A 6 37.89 40.21 -45.55
N LYS A 7 37.86 38.86 -45.58
CA LYS A 7 36.91 38.08 -44.75
C LYS A 7 37.34 38.19 -43.29
N ALA A 8 36.68 39.08 -42.58
CA ALA A 8 36.75 39.10 -41.11
C ALA A 8 36.13 37.81 -40.57
N GLY A 9 36.98 36.92 -40.03
CA GLY A 9 36.53 35.70 -39.35
C GLY A 9 35.80 36.05 -38.06
N LEU A 10 34.49 35.86 -38.02
CA LEU A 10 33.74 35.84 -36.77
C LEU A 10 34.17 34.59 -35.99
N ALA A 11 34.83 34.80 -34.85
CA ALA A 11 35.06 33.73 -33.88
C ALA A 11 33.73 33.15 -33.35
N PRO A 12 33.64 31.85 -33.12
CA PRO A 12 32.43 31.26 -32.55
C PRO A 12 32.16 31.84 -31.15
N ILE A 13 30.99 32.40 -30.93
CA ILE A 13 30.56 32.88 -29.61
C ILE A 13 30.37 31.64 -28.75
N ASP A 14 31.26 31.40 -27.80
CA ASP A 14 31.10 30.42 -26.74
C ASP A 14 29.87 30.78 -25.88
N ARG A 15 28.77 30.02 -26.05
CA ARG A 15 27.52 30.16 -25.31
C ARG A 15 27.51 29.38 -24.01
N THR A 16 28.65 29.02 -23.45
CA THR A 16 28.73 28.47 -22.10
C THR A 16 28.63 29.59 -21.07
N GLY A 17 27.42 30.14 -20.92
CA GLY A 17 27.07 30.98 -19.79
C GLY A 17 27.30 30.23 -18.47
N PRO A 18 27.61 30.94 -17.37
CA PRO A 18 27.84 30.30 -16.09
C PRO A 18 26.61 29.45 -15.71
N LYS A 19 26.84 28.14 -15.50
CA LYS A 19 25.83 27.22 -15.00
C LYS A 19 25.28 27.77 -13.68
N PRO A 20 23.96 27.99 -13.53
CA PRO A 20 23.41 28.51 -12.29
C PRO A 20 23.82 27.58 -11.13
N PRO A 21 24.18 28.15 -9.95
CA PRO A 21 24.57 27.34 -8.81
C PRO A 21 23.44 26.37 -8.48
N GLY A 22 23.72 25.08 -8.59
CA GLY A 22 22.76 24.02 -8.32
C GLY A 22 22.22 24.20 -6.90
N THR A 23 20.92 24.29 -6.77
CA THR A 23 20.21 24.32 -5.50
C THR A 23 20.49 23.05 -4.69
N ALA A 24 21.52 23.08 -3.87
CA ALA A 24 21.97 21.99 -3.01
C ALA A 24 20.98 21.65 -1.86
N GLY A 25 19.72 22.09 -1.94
CA GLY A 25 18.73 21.97 -0.88
C GLY A 25 17.72 20.81 -1.01
N THR A 26 17.56 20.20 -2.20
CA THR A 26 16.47 19.23 -2.45
C THR A 26 16.82 17.77 -2.15
N GLY A 27 18.11 17.43 -1.95
CA GLY A 27 18.55 16.03 -1.81
C GLY A 27 18.19 15.37 -0.47
N ARG A 28 18.14 16.12 0.63
CA ARG A 28 17.85 15.55 1.97
C ARG A 28 16.37 15.21 2.16
N GLY A 29 15.46 16.07 1.71
CA GLY A 29 14.02 15.83 1.85
C GLY A 29 13.53 14.63 1.03
N THR A 30 14.10 14.41 -0.15
CA THR A 30 13.77 13.25 -0.99
C THR A 30 14.32 11.95 -0.41
N ALA A 31 15.50 11.97 0.20
CA ALA A 31 16.09 10.81 0.86
C ALA A 31 15.28 10.37 2.10
N VAL A 32 14.89 11.31 2.96
CA VAL A 32 14.06 11.02 4.15
C VAL A 32 12.69 10.48 3.73
N GLY A 33 12.04 11.08 2.73
CA GLY A 33 10.75 10.61 2.22
C GLY A 33 10.81 9.18 1.66
N ALA A 34 11.92 8.81 1.00
CA ALA A 34 12.11 7.46 0.49
C ALA A 34 12.32 6.42 1.61
N TRP A 35 12.97 6.77 2.72
CA TRP A 35 13.12 5.90 3.89
C TRP A 35 11.79 5.72 4.64
N ILE A 36 11.03 6.80 4.82
CA ILE A 36 9.68 6.72 5.39
C ILE A 36 8.80 5.81 4.53
N GLY A 37 8.83 5.97 3.20
CA GLY A 37 8.11 5.09 2.29
C GLY A 37 8.51 3.61 2.43
N THR A 38 9.80 3.33 2.63
CA THR A 38 10.28 1.96 2.87
C THR A 38 9.75 1.40 4.20
N ALA A 39 9.79 2.19 5.28
CA ALA A 39 9.28 1.79 6.58
C ALA A 39 7.76 1.51 6.53
N VAL A 40 6.98 2.39 5.89
CA VAL A 40 5.54 2.23 5.69
C VAL A 40 5.24 0.96 4.87
N ARG A 41 5.99 0.72 3.80
CA ARG A 41 5.85 -0.46 2.95
C ARG A 41 6.09 -1.75 3.73
N ILE A 42 7.19 -1.82 4.49
CA ILE A 42 7.52 -2.97 5.33
C ILE A 42 6.45 -3.15 6.42
N GLY A 43 6.02 -2.08 7.07
CA GLY A 43 4.95 -2.12 8.07
C GLY A 43 3.66 -2.72 7.53
N LEU A 44 3.19 -2.28 6.36
CA LEU A 44 2.01 -2.86 5.69
C LEU A 44 2.24 -4.31 5.27
N ALA A 45 3.45 -4.66 4.81
CA ALA A 45 3.79 -6.05 4.48
C ALA A 45 3.66 -6.97 5.71
N VAL A 46 4.15 -6.53 6.88
CA VAL A 46 4.03 -7.27 8.14
C VAL A 46 2.57 -7.43 8.55
N VAL A 47 1.76 -6.37 8.42
CA VAL A 47 0.31 -6.41 8.73
C VAL A 47 -0.40 -7.45 7.86
N TRP A 48 -0.19 -7.42 6.54
CA TRP A 48 -0.79 -8.38 5.62
C TRP A 48 -0.28 -9.81 5.83
N ALA A 49 1.02 -9.98 6.11
CA ALA A 49 1.58 -11.30 6.44
C ALA A 49 0.93 -11.87 7.70
N TRP A 50 0.81 -11.07 8.75
CA TRP A 50 0.15 -11.49 9.98
C TRP A 50 -1.32 -11.87 9.74
N ALA A 51 -2.08 -11.01 9.06
CA ALA A 51 -3.49 -11.26 8.76
C ALA A 51 -3.70 -12.54 7.95
N GLY A 52 -2.90 -12.75 6.89
CA GLY A 52 -2.99 -13.94 6.06
C GLY A 52 -2.55 -15.21 6.78
N LEU A 53 -1.43 -15.18 7.50
CA LEU A 53 -0.94 -16.35 8.25
C LEU A 53 -1.90 -16.78 9.36
N ALA A 54 -2.49 -15.82 10.08
CA ALA A 54 -3.47 -16.12 11.12
C ALA A 54 -4.71 -16.83 10.58
N LYS A 55 -5.12 -16.52 9.34
CA LYS A 55 -6.29 -17.14 8.68
C LYS A 55 -5.95 -18.48 7.99
N ILE A 56 -4.73 -18.64 7.47
CA ILE A 56 -4.30 -19.90 6.83
C ILE A 56 -4.21 -21.03 7.86
N SER A 57 -3.88 -20.73 9.11
CA SER A 57 -3.80 -21.74 10.17
C SER A 57 -5.15 -22.39 10.50
N ASP A 58 -6.27 -21.65 10.27
CA ASP A 58 -7.63 -22.19 10.43
C ASP A 58 -8.56 -21.66 9.31
N PRO A 59 -8.58 -22.33 8.14
CA PRO A 59 -9.42 -21.91 7.02
C PRO A 59 -10.91 -22.01 7.30
N GLN A 60 -11.33 -22.88 8.23
CA GLN A 60 -12.74 -23.01 8.60
C GLN A 60 -13.19 -21.79 9.42
N ALA A 61 -12.39 -21.35 10.39
CA ALA A 61 -12.63 -20.13 11.13
C ALA A 61 -12.64 -18.90 10.19
N ALA A 62 -11.75 -18.84 9.20
CA ALA A 62 -11.74 -17.77 8.19
C ALA A 62 -13.06 -17.75 7.37
N ALA A 63 -13.55 -18.89 6.92
CA ALA A 63 -14.83 -18.97 6.22
C ALA A 63 -16.02 -18.61 7.15
N GLN A 64 -15.97 -19.02 8.41
CA GLN A 64 -16.98 -18.66 9.41
C GLN A 64 -16.96 -17.15 9.68
N ALA A 65 -15.80 -16.53 9.77
CA ALA A 65 -15.67 -15.08 9.89
C ALA A 65 -16.38 -14.37 8.73
N VAL A 66 -16.19 -14.80 7.48
CA VAL A 66 -16.89 -14.25 6.32
C VAL A 66 -18.40 -14.45 6.41
N ARG A 67 -18.85 -15.62 6.88
CA ARG A 67 -20.28 -15.97 6.99
C ARG A 67 -21.04 -15.06 7.96
N VAL A 68 -20.43 -14.73 9.12
CA VAL A 68 -21.12 -13.94 10.16
C VAL A 68 -21.41 -12.50 9.75
N TYR A 69 -20.69 -11.96 8.77
CA TYR A 69 -20.98 -10.66 8.18
C TYR A 69 -22.33 -10.63 7.44
N ARG A 70 -22.85 -11.78 6.98
CA ARG A 70 -24.11 -11.90 6.25
C ARG A 70 -24.23 -10.92 5.05
N ILE A 71 -23.13 -10.72 4.34
CA ILE A 71 -23.05 -9.84 3.16
C ILE A 71 -23.05 -10.66 1.87
N LEU A 72 -22.43 -11.87 1.92
CA LEU A 72 -22.28 -12.74 0.76
C LEU A 72 -23.30 -13.88 0.76
N PRO A 73 -23.76 -14.31 -0.44
CA PRO A 73 -24.50 -15.56 -0.59
C PRO A 73 -23.68 -16.76 -0.08
N GLU A 74 -24.31 -17.78 0.49
CA GLU A 74 -23.63 -18.93 1.09
C GLU A 74 -22.67 -19.62 0.13
N ALA A 75 -22.98 -19.68 -1.18
CA ALA A 75 -22.12 -20.25 -2.21
C ALA A 75 -20.75 -19.55 -2.33
N LEU A 76 -20.67 -18.26 -1.98
CA LEU A 76 -19.46 -17.45 -2.06
C LEU A 76 -18.65 -17.41 -0.76
N VAL A 77 -19.25 -17.79 0.37
CA VAL A 77 -18.60 -17.73 1.69
C VAL A 77 -17.30 -18.53 1.71
N LYS A 78 -17.32 -19.79 1.27
CA LYS A 78 -16.12 -20.64 1.25
C LYS A 78 -15.05 -20.15 0.29
N PRO A 79 -15.35 -19.85 -1.00
CA PRO A 79 -14.35 -19.30 -1.92
C PRO A 79 -13.66 -18.04 -1.39
N PHE A 80 -14.44 -17.11 -0.82
CA PHE A 80 -13.87 -15.89 -0.26
C PHE A 80 -13.10 -16.15 1.03
N GLY A 81 -13.64 -16.95 1.96
CA GLY A 81 -12.98 -17.27 3.23
C GLY A 81 -11.64 -17.97 3.03
N TYR A 82 -11.53 -18.85 2.03
CA TYR A 82 -10.29 -19.56 1.72
C TYR A 82 -9.35 -18.75 0.81
N GLY A 83 -9.89 -17.95 -0.11
CA GLY A 83 -9.10 -17.17 -1.05
C GLY A 83 -8.46 -15.93 -0.44
N LEU A 84 -9.15 -15.29 0.51
CA LEU A 84 -8.72 -14.04 1.13
C LEU A 84 -7.33 -14.12 1.79
N PRO A 85 -6.97 -15.16 2.58
CA PRO A 85 -5.65 -15.28 3.16
C PRO A 85 -4.53 -15.34 2.13
N PHE A 86 -4.75 -15.99 0.99
CA PHE A 86 -3.75 -16.05 -0.09
C PHE A 86 -3.56 -14.69 -0.74
N LEU A 87 -4.62 -13.91 -0.92
CA LEU A 87 -4.53 -12.53 -1.40
C LEU A 87 -3.73 -11.66 -0.41
N GLU A 88 -3.99 -11.78 0.88
CA GLU A 88 -3.27 -11.05 1.94
C GLU A 88 -1.78 -11.38 1.93
N ILE A 89 -1.41 -12.67 1.82
CA ILE A 89 0.00 -13.08 1.73
C ILE A 89 0.64 -12.60 0.43
N ALA A 90 -0.07 -12.68 -0.71
CA ALA A 90 0.44 -12.15 -1.97
C ALA A 90 0.72 -10.64 -1.88
N LEU A 91 -0.17 -9.86 -1.26
CA LEU A 91 0.05 -8.42 -0.99
C LEU A 91 1.25 -8.20 -0.07
N ALA A 92 1.40 -9.02 0.98
CA ALA A 92 2.56 -8.96 1.88
C ALA A 92 3.87 -9.18 1.11
N LEU A 93 3.94 -10.20 0.26
CA LEU A 93 5.13 -10.51 -0.53
C LEU A 93 5.45 -9.41 -1.55
N LEU A 94 4.44 -8.91 -2.29
CA LEU A 94 4.62 -7.82 -3.25
C LEU A 94 5.16 -6.56 -2.56
N LEU A 95 4.59 -6.20 -1.40
CA LEU A 95 5.05 -5.07 -0.61
C LEU A 95 6.44 -5.33 -0.03
N LEU A 96 6.74 -6.52 0.48
CA LEU A 96 8.04 -6.85 1.06
C LEU A 96 9.16 -6.74 0.02
N VAL A 97 8.95 -7.32 -1.15
CA VAL A 97 9.90 -7.31 -2.26
C VAL A 97 9.95 -5.93 -2.93
N GLY A 98 8.87 -5.16 -2.87
CA GLY A 98 8.75 -3.86 -3.51
C GLY A 98 8.58 -3.96 -5.01
N LEU A 99 7.83 -4.97 -5.47
CA LEU A 99 7.46 -5.15 -6.87
C LEU A 99 6.04 -4.62 -7.09
N GLY A 100 5.89 -3.70 -8.04
CA GLY A 100 4.60 -3.06 -8.30
C GLY A 100 4.05 -2.34 -7.06
N THR A 101 4.91 -1.66 -6.28
CA THR A 101 4.56 -1.05 -4.98
C THR A 101 3.28 -0.22 -5.04
N ARG A 102 3.08 0.53 -6.12
CA ARG A 102 1.88 1.35 -6.29
C ARG A 102 0.62 0.49 -6.45
N ILE A 103 0.69 -0.58 -7.24
CA ILE A 103 -0.44 -1.48 -7.47
C ILE A 103 -0.78 -2.23 -6.18
N ALA A 104 0.22 -2.77 -5.50
CA ALA A 104 0.05 -3.44 -4.22
C ALA A 104 -0.55 -2.50 -3.15
N ALA A 105 -0.14 -1.23 -3.12
CA ALA A 105 -0.71 -0.22 -2.22
C ALA A 105 -2.17 0.12 -2.56
N VAL A 106 -2.54 0.23 -3.85
CA VAL A 106 -3.93 0.43 -4.27
C VAL A 106 -4.80 -0.76 -3.89
N LEU A 107 -4.35 -1.99 -4.16
CA LEU A 107 -5.07 -3.21 -3.78
C LEU A 107 -5.23 -3.30 -2.26
N SER A 108 -4.19 -2.95 -1.49
CA SER A 108 -4.26 -2.87 -0.02
C SER A 108 -5.29 -1.85 0.43
N ALA A 109 -5.33 -0.66 -0.17
CA ALA A 109 -6.30 0.37 0.15
C ALA A 109 -7.74 -0.08 -0.15
N VAL A 110 -7.97 -0.71 -1.29
CA VAL A 110 -9.29 -1.25 -1.66
C VAL A 110 -9.73 -2.33 -0.66
N LEU A 111 -8.84 -3.26 -0.30
CA LEU A 111 -9.16 -4.33 0.64
C LEU A 111 -9.47 -3.79 2.05
N LEU A 112 -8.70 -2.79 2.52
CA LEU A 112 -8.97 -2.10 3.79
C LEU A 112 -10.32 -1.37 3.77
N LEU A 113 -10.68 -0.73 2.66
CA LEU A 113 -12.00 -0.10 2.51
C LEU A 113 -13.13 -1.13 2.58
N VAL A 114 -12.94 -2.31 1.97
CA VAL A 114 -13.91 -3.41 2.07
C VAL A 114 -14.04 -3.88 3.51
N TYR A 115 -12.96 -4.00 4.27
CA TYR A 115 -13.00 -4.37 5.68
C TYR A 115 -13.72 -3.33 6.52
N ILE A 116 -13.37 -2.05 6.39
CA ILE A 116 -14.03 -0.95 7.11
C ILE A 116 -15.53 -0.93 6.80
N ALA A 117 -15.91 -1.04 5.52
CA ALA A 117 -17.31 -1.07 5.10
C ALA A 117 -18.06 -2.28 5.68
N SER A 118 -17.41 -3.45 5.72
CA SER A 118 -17.99 -4.68 6.29
C SER A 118 -18.22 -4.54 7.79
N ILE A 119 -17.24 -4.03 8.55
CA ILE A 119 -17.35 -3.79 9.99
C ILE A 119 -18.44 -2.74 10.27
N ALA A 120 -18.45 -1.64 9.55
CA ALA A 120 -19.47 -0.60 9.68
C ALA A 120 -20.89 -1.14 9.40
N SER A 121 -21.01 -2.03 8.40
CA SER A 121 -22.29 -2.68 8.06
C SER A 121 -22.82 -3.56 9.19
N VAL A 122 -21.99 -4.39 9.83
CA VAL A 122 -22.45 -5.23 10.96
C VAL A 122 -22.74 -4.41 12.20
N TRP A 123 -21.95 -3.36 12.45
CA TRP A 123 -22.20 -2.41 13.53
C TRP A 123 -23.54 -1.72 13.36
N ALA A 124 -23.85 -1.19 12.18
CA ALA A 124 -25.13 -0.54 11.87
C ALA A 124 -26.34 -1.50 11.99
N ARG A 125 -26.11 -2.80 11.77
CA ARG A 125 -27.14 -3.85 11.89
C ARG A 125 -27.27 -4.41 13.31
N GLY A 126 -26.45 -3.97 14.28
CA GLY A 126 -26.45 -4.46 15.66
C GLY A 126 -26.02 -5.92 15.80
N ILE A 127 -25.26 -6.46 14.83
CA ILE A 127 -24.76 -7.84 14.87
C ILE A 127 -23.44 -7.84 15.66
N SER A 128 -23.36 -8.65 16.72
CA SER A 128 -22.17 -8.73 17.59
C SER A 128 -21.21 -9.82 17.09
N ILE A 129 -20.09 -9.39 16.50
CA ILE A 129 -19.04 -10.29 15.97
C ILE A 129 -17.65 -9.81 16.36
N ASP A 130 -16.70 -10.76 16.37
CA ASP A 130 -15.28 -10.49 16.21
C ASP A 130 -14.96 -10.40 14.71
N CYS A 131 -14.24 -9.36 14.27
CA CYS A 131 -14.00 -9.12 12.83
C CYS A 131 -13.18 -10.22 12.15
N GLY A 132 -12.37 -10.97 12.90
CA GLY A 132 -11.52 -12.02 12.36
C GLY A 132 -10.39 -11.51 11.45
N CYS A 133 -10.10 -10.21 11.43
CA CYS A 133 -9.08 -9.62 10.56
C CYS A 133 -7.68 -10.19 10.83
N PHE A 134 -7.36 -10.51 12.09
CA PHE A 134 -6.09 -11.09 12.53
C PHE A 134 -6.22 -12.49 13.13
N GLY A 135 -7.15 -13.29 12.63
CA GLY A 135 -7.49 -14.62 13.16
C GLY A 135 -8.66 -14.58 14.14
N GLY A 136 -9.23 -15.74 14.43
CA GLY A 136 -10.50 -15.84 15.13
C GLY A 136 -11.66 -15.49 14.20
N GLY A 137 -12.63 -14.73 14.70
CA GLY A 137 -13.83 -14.35 13.98
C GLY A 137 -15.00 -15.25 14.31
N GLY A 138 -16.17 -14.64 14.45
CA GLY A 138 -17.40 -15.34 14.79
C GLY A 138 -18.35 -14.49 15.59
N ALA A 139 -19.49 -15.07 16.00
CA ALA A 139 -20.42 -14.40 16.89
C ALA A 139 -19.83 -14.32 18.31
N VAL A 140 -19.86 -13.13 18.91
CA VAL A 140 -19.38 -12.86 20.27
C VAL A 140 -20.43 -12.13 21.08
N ALA A 141 -20.26 -12.06 22.40
CA ALA A 141 -21.13 -11.24 23.24
C ALA A 141 -20.97 -9.74 22.89
N ALA A 142 -22.04 -8.96 23.00
CA ALA A 142 -22.03 -7.53 22.66
C ALA A 142 -20.97 -6.73 23.45
N SER A 143 -20.63 -7.18 24.67
CA SER A 143 -19.59 -6.59 25.51
C SER A 143 -18.16 -6.84 25.00
N GLN A 144 -17.97 -7.75 24.06
CA GLN A 144 -16.66 -8.13 23.49
C GLN A 144 -16.40 -7.52 22.11
N THR A 145 -17.35 -6.71 21.59
CA THR A 145 -17.18 -6.05 20.29
C THR A 145 -16.37 -4.77 20.45
N SER A 146 -15.39 -4.55 19.57
CA SER A 146 -14.50 -3.38 19.58
C SER A 146 -14.48 -2.66 18.24
N TYR A 147 -15.62 -2.53 17.56
CA TYR A 147 -15.72 -2.00 16.19
C TYR A 147 -15.02 -0.67 15.95
N TRP A 148 -15.13 0.28 16.88
CA TRP A 148 -14.52 1.59 16.74
C TRP A 148 -12.98 1.50 16.72
N GLN A 149 -12.40 0.60 17.53
CA GLN A 149 -10.95 0.38 17.56
C GLN A 149 -10.46 -0.28 16.28
N GLU A 150 -11.22 -1.24 15.77
CA GLU A 150 -10.92 -1.94 14.52
C GLU A 150 -11.00 -1.00 13.32
N ILE A 151 -12.05 -0.19 13.22
CA ILE A 151 -12.18 0.83 12.17
C ILE A 151 -11.05 1.87 12.28
N LEU A 152 -10.72 2.34 13.48
CA LEU A 152 -9.65 3.34 13.66
C LEU A 152 -8.29 2.77 13.23
N ARG A 153 -7.99 1.53 13.60
CA ARG A 153 -6.77 0.82 13.18
C ARG A 153 -6.71 0.67 11.65
N ASP A 154 -7.80 0.21 11.03
CA ASP A 154 -7.87 0.00 9.59
C ASP A 154 -7.82 1.31 8.81
N CYS A 155 -8.39 2.39 9.34
CA CYS A 155 -8.20 3.76 8.82
C CYS A 155 -6.73 4.19 8.89
N GLY A 156 -6.01 3.86 9.96
CA GLY A 156 -4.57 4.09 10.07
C GLY A 156 -3.79 3.37 8.97
N PHE A 157 -4.07 2.09 8.73
CA PHE A 157 -3.45 1.33 7.64
C PHE A 157 -3.85 1.87 6.25
N LEU A 158 -5.09 2.33 6.08
CA LEU A 158 -5.54 2.97 4.85
C LEU A 158 -4.78 4.27 4.55
N LEU A 159 -4.48 5.08 5.55
CA LEU A 159 -3.64 6.28 5.39
C LEU A 159 -2.21 5.91 4.96
N LEU A 160 -1.63 4.84 5.54
CA LEU A 160 -0.32 4.35 5.13
C LEU A 160 -0.32 3.83 3.68
N ALA A 161 -1.35 3.08 3.29
CA ALA A 161 -1.53 2.62 1.91
C ALA A 161 -1.69 3.81 0.95
N GLY A 162 -2.51 4.81 1.30
CA GLY A 162 -2.67 6.05 0.55
C GLY A 162 -1.36 6.83 0.37
N TRP A 163 -0.55 6.89 1.41
CA TRP A 163 0.79 7.48 1.33
C TRP A 163 1.67 6.77 0.28
N LEU A 164 1.66 5.44 0.24
CA LEU A 164 2.42 4.66 -0.76
C LEU A 164 1.88 4.82 -2.17
N VAL A 165 0.56 4.99 -2.34
CA VAL A 165 -0.04 5.29 -3.65
C VAL A 165 0.45 6.65 -4.17
N TRP A 166 0.53 7.64 -3.29
CA TRP A 166 0.98 8.99 -3.65
C TRP A 166 2.49 9.09 -3.82
N ARG A 167 3.27 8.39 -2.95
CA ARG A 167 4.74 8.38 -2.99
C ARG A 167 5.30 6.95 -3.11
N PRO A 168 5.16 6.31 -4.28
CA PRO A 168 5.58 4.91 -4.46
C PRO A 168 7.11 4.73 -4.52
N LYS A 169 7.89 5.82 -4.64
CA LYS A 169 9.36 5.75 -4.68
C LYS A 169 9.89 5.39 -3.29
N THR A 170 10.21 4.12 -3.10
CA THR A 170 10.80 3.58 -1.87
C THR A 170 12.23 3.12 -2.14
N ARG A 171 13.08 3.13 -1.10
CA ARG A 171 14.41 2.50 -1.17
C ARG A 171 14.28 0.99 -1.01
N LEU A 172 15.28 0.24 -1.51
CA LEU A 172 15.30 -1.23 -1.42
C LEU A 172 14.05 -1.88 -2.04
N SER A 173 13.62 -1.40 -3.22
CA SER A 173 12.51 -1.96 -3.99
C SER A 173 13.03 -2.51 -5.31
N LEU A 174 12.49 -3.63 -5.76
CA LEU A 174 12.79 -4.17 -7.09
C LEU A 174 12.35 -3.21 -8.20
N ASP A 175 11.25 -2.46 -7.99
CA ASP A 175 10.82 -1.41 -8.92
C ASP A 175 11.95 -0.38 -9.17
N GLY A 176 12.70 -0.02 -8.12
CA GLY A 176 13.81 0.93 -8.23
C GLY A 176 15.03 0.34 -8.95
N TRP A 177 15.25 -0.97 -8.82
CA TRP A 177 16.37 -1.66 -9.46
C TRP A 177 16.09 -1.95 -10.95
N LEU A 178 14.83 -2.28 -11.28
CA LEU A 178 14.42 -2.51 -12.67
C LEU A 178 14.32 -1.23 -13.51
N ALA A 179 14.19 -0.07 -12.85
CA ALA A 179 14.11 1.24 -13.49
C ALA A 179 15.46 1.97 -13.62
N ALA A 180 16.56 1.40 -13.10
CA ALA A 180 17.91 1.93 -13.14
C ALA A 180 18.71 1.35 -14.30
#